data_ccd9b606b88c3be5cfb5b46d4a0e1af7
#
_entry.id   ccd9b606b88c3be5cfb5b46d4a0e1af7
#
_cell.length_a   1.000
_cell.length_b   1.000
_cell.length_c   1.000
_cell.angle_alpha   90.00
_cell.angle_beta   90.00
_cell.angle_gamma   90.00
#
_symmetry.space_group_name_H-M   'P 1'
#
loop_
_entity.id
_entity.type
_entity.pdbx_description
1 polymer ?
#
loop_
_entity_poly.entity_id
_entity_poly.type
_entity_poly.pdbx_seq_one_letter_code
_entity_poly.pdbx_strand_id
1 'polypeptide(L)'
;ETHRSNNTIRIPAGRYCPKQFRIEPDWSAASYWYEIAALAPEAEIFLPNLSNKSLQGDARIAALFEPLGVSSLFSQEGIKLRKSDKTISLYEQDLSEQPDLAQTLVVTCCLIGLPFKFTGLQTLKIKETDRISALQNELIKLGYKLISSDKSLEWDGESITPKVAPVIE
;
A
#
# COMPACT_ATOMS: atom_id res chain seq x y z
N GLU A 1 11.91 6.13 -30.03
CA GLU A 1 11.84 4.80 -29.37
C GLU A 1 12.99 4.66 -28.39
N THR A 2 12.75 4.00 -27.26
CA THR A 2 13.76 3.66 -26.27
C THR A 2 14.08 2.18 -26.36
N HIS A 3 15.35 1.82 -26.26
CA HIS A 3 15.79 0.43 -26.23
C HIS A 3 16.34 0.11 -24.85
N ARG A 4 15.80 -0.92 -24.19
CA ARG A 4 16.28 -1.41 -22.90
C ARG A 4 16.98 -2.76 -23.09
N SER A 5 18.21 -2.87 -22.58
CA SER A 5 18.97 -4.11 -22.54
C SER A 5 19.68 -4.20 -21.20
N ASN A 6 19.37 -5.20 -20.41
CA ASN A 6 19.85 -5.37 -19.02
C ASN A 6 19.66 -4.07 -18.20
N ASN A 7 20.72 -3.53 -17.64
CA ASN A 7 20.71 -2.28 -16.85
C ASN A 7 20.94 -1.00 -17.68
N THR A 8 20.89 -1.12 -19.02
CA THR A 8 21.13 0.00 -19.92
C THR A 8 19.85 0.40 -20.64
N ILE A 9 19.54 1.69 -20.61
CA ILE A 9 18.47 2.31 -21.41
C ILE A 9 19.13 3.21 -22.44
N ARG A 10 18.95 2.92 -23.72
CA ARG A 10 19.44 3.74 -24.82
C ARG A 10 18.32 4.60 -25.40
N ILE A 11 18.50 5.90 -25.36
CA ILE A 11 17.60 6.89 -25.95
C ILE A 11 18.37 7.57 -27.10
N PRO A 12 18.06 7.24 -28.37
CA PRO A 12 18.71 7.91 -29.50
C PRO A 12 18.30 9.39 -29.56
N ALA A 13 19.18 10.22 -30.11
CA ALA A 13 18.84 11.60 -30.38
C ALA A 13 17.64 11.72 -31.31
N GLY A 14 16.71 12.63 -31.01
CA GLY A 14 15.49 12.81 -31.79
C GLY A 14 14.72 14.06 -31.38
N ARG A 15 13.62 14.32 -32.07
CA ARG A 15 12.69 15.40 -31.73
C ARG A 15 11.47 14.83 -31.06
N TYR A 16 10.99 15.47 -29.99
CA TYR A 16 9.73 15.15 -29.37
C TYR A 16 8.57 15.60 -30.25
N CYS A 17 7.61 14.72 -30.46
CA CYS A 17 6.35 15.06 -31.09
C CYS A 17 5.33 15.31 -29.99
N PRO A 18 4.66 16.48 -29.97
CA PRO A 18 3.62 16.75 -28.98
C PRO A 18 2.46 15.73 -29.14
N LYS A 19 2.00 15.21 -28.01
CA LYS A 19 0.84 14.31 -27.93
C LYS A 19 -0.04 14.75 -26.77
N GLN A 20 -1.34 14.60 -26.95
CA GLN A 20 -2.25 14.66 -25.81
C GLN A 20 -2.06 13.41 -24.98
N PHE A 21 -1.81 13.59 -23.70
CA PHE A 21 -1.65 12.51 -22.73
C PHE A 21 -2.51 12.80 -21.51
N ARG A 22 -3.34 11.83 -21.11
CA ARG A 22 -4.12 11.91 -19.88
C ARG A 22 -3.31 11.25 -18.77
N ILE A 23 -2.94 12.02 -17.76
CA ILE A 23 -2.29 11.52 -16.56
C ILE A 23 -3.34 10.72 -15.77
N GLU A 24 -3.00 9.49 -15.41
CA GLU A 24 -3.85 8.68 -14.55
C GLU A 24 -3.78 9.17 -13.08
N PRO A 25 -4.84 8.96 -12.28
CA PRO A 25 -4.81 9.27 -10.86
C PRO A 25 -3.76 8.45 -10.12
N ASP A 26 -3.36 8.97 -8.95
CA ASP A 26 -2.33 8.38 -8.10
C ASP A 26 -2.88 7.17 -7.34
N TRP A 27 -2.31 6.00 -7.61
CA TRP A 27 -2.67 4.76 -6.94
C TRP A 27 -2.14 4.67 -5.50
N SER A 28 -1.02 5.33 -5.18
CA SER A 28 -0.55 5.41 -3.80
C SER A 28 -1.55 6.20 -2.95
N ALA A 29 -2.08 7.31 -3.47
CA ALA A 29 -3.14 8.05 -2.81
C ALA A 29 -4.45 7.24 -2.73
N ALA A 30 -4.75 6.40 -3.72
CA ALA A 30 -5.91 5.52 -3.69
C ALA A 30 -5.84 4.50 -2.54
N SER A 31 -4.64 4.09 -2.11
CA SER A 31 -4.44 3.10 -1.05
C SER A 31 -5.13 3.48 0.26
N TYR A 32 -5.19 4.76 0.60
CA TYR A 32 -5.88 5.24 1.81
C TYR A 32 -7.40 5.03 1.75
N TRP A 33 -8.00 5.06 0.55
CA TRP A 33 -9.42 4.74 0.40
C TRP A 33 -9.69 3.25 0.56
N TYR A 34 -8.75 2.39 0.18
CA TYR A 34 -8.78 0.97 0.47
C TYR A 34 -8.71 0.70 1.97
N GLU A 35 -7.81 1.40 2.68
CA GLU A 35 -7.72 1.34 4.14
C GLU A 35 -9.03 1.73 4.81
N ILE A 36 -9.61 2.89 4.43
CA ILE A 36 -10.91 3.34 4.94
C ILE A 36 -11.99 2.28 4.70
N ALA A 37 -12.03 1.69 3.48
CA ALA A 37 -12.99 0.64 3.16
C ALA A 37 -12.77 -0.63 4.00
N ALA A 38 -11.52 -0.99 4.29
CA ALA A 38 -11.19 -2.14 5.14
C ALA A 38 -11.60 -1.92 6.60
N LEU A 39 -11.47 -0.70 7.11
CA LEU A 39 -11.73 -0.34 8.51
C LEU A 39 -13.21 -0.06 8.79
N ALA A 40 -13.96 0.41 7.81
CA ALA A 40 -15.37 0.72 7.97
C ALA A 40 -16.21 -0.55 8.20
N PRO A 41 -17.31 -0.49 8.98
CA PRO A 41 -18.25 -1.61 9.12
C PRO A 41 -18.87 -1.99 7.77
N GLU A 42 -19.23 -0.98 6.99
CA GLU A 42 -19.75 -1.07 5.61
C GLU A 42 -19.06 -0.01 4.76
N ALA A 43 -18.79 -0.33 3.49
CA ALA A 43 -18.21 0.61 2.56
C ALA A 43 -18.69 0.36 1.12
N GLU A 44 -19.05 1.43 0.46
CA GLU A 44 -19.17 1.54 -0.99
C GLU A 44 -18.53 2.87 -1.41
N ILE A 45 -17.34 2.83 -2.01
CA ILE A 45 -16.55 4.00 -2.38
C ILE A 45 -16.28 3.95 -3.88
N PHE A 46 -16.55 5.05 -4.59
CA PHE A 46 -16.21 5.16 -6.01
C PHE A 46 -14.99 6.05 -6.20
N LEU A 47 -13.95 5.49 -6.82
CA LEU A 47 -12.71 6.19 -7.17
C LEU A 47 -12.67 6.41 -8.69
N PRO A 48 -12.89 7.63 -9.16
CA PRO A 48 -13.01 7.90 -10.60
C PRO A 48 -11.66 7.82 -11.31
N ASN A 49 -11.72 7.44 -12.60
CA ASN A 49 -10.60 7.43 -13.53
C ASN A 49 -9.44 6.46 -13.21
N LEU A 50 -9.49 5.67 -12.15
CA LEU A 50 -8.56 4.60 -11.90
C LEU A 50 -8.87 3.40 -12.82
N SER A 51 -7.82 2.76 -13.35
CA SER A 51 -7.95 1.70 -14.36
C SER A 51 -7.13 0.47 -13.98
N ASN A 52 -7.65 -0.71 -14.30
CA ASN A 52 -6.91 -1.97 -14.17
C ASN A 52 -5.75 -2.12 -15.19
N LYS A 53 -5.60 -1.15 -16.10
CA LYS A 53 -4.50 -1.07 -17.08
C LYS A 53 -3.45 -0.02 -16.68
N SER A 54 -3.37 0.33 -15.40
CA SER A 54 -2.40 1.28 -14.88
C SER A 54 -0.96 0.81 -15.12
N LEU A 55 -0.07 1.78 -15.37
CA LEU A 55 1.38 1.57 -15.40
C LEU A 55 2.03 1.78 -14.02
N GLN A 56 1.29 2.27 -13.04
CA GLN A 56 1.78 2.44 -11.66
C GLN A 56 1.82 1.07 -10.94
N GLY A 57 2.96 0.75 -10.33
CA GLY A 57 3.12 -0.49 -9.54
C GLY A 57 2.10 -0.63 -8.42
N ASP A 58 1.75 0.51 -7.80
CA ASP A 58 0.82 0.58 -6.68
C ASP A 58 -0.64 0.24 -7.04
N ALA A 59 -0.97 0.10 -8.34
CA ALA A 59 -2.26 -0.45 -8.77
C ALA A 59 -2.52 -1.87 -8.22
N ARG A 60 -1.47 -2.59 -7.79
CA ARG A 60 -1.59 -3.88 -7.09
C ARG A 60 -2.34 -3.79 -5.77
N ILE A 61 -2.57 -2.58 -5.23
CA ILE A 61 -3.35 -2.40 -4.00
C ILE A 61 -4.72 -3.10 -4.07
N ALA A 62 -5.34 -3.15 -5.25
CA ALA A 62 -6.61 -3.83 -5.46
C ALA A 62 -6.52 -5.33 -5.08
N ALA A 63 -5.49 -6.02 -5.53
CA ALA A 63 -5.27 -7.44 -5.20
C ALA A 63 -4.78 -7.62 -3.75
N LEU A 64 -3.98 -6.68 -3.23
CA LEU A 64 -3.45 -6.75 -1.87
C LEU A 64 -4.54 -6.54 -0.81
N PHE A 65 -5.61 -5.81 -1.11
CA PHE A 65 -6.70 -5.57 -0.17
C PHE A 65 -7.86 -6.57 -0.28
N GLU A 66 -7.91 -7.38 -1.31
CA GLU A 66 -8.93 -8.42 -1.45
C GLU A 66 -8.96 -9.38 -0.25
N PRO A 67 -7.83 -9.97 0.19
CA PRO A 67 -7.81 -10.82 1.38
C PRO A 67 -8.11 -10.06 2.69
N LEU A 68 -7.96 -8.73 2.70
CA LEU A 68 -8.30 -7.86 3.85
C LEU A 68 -9.78 -7.47 3.90
N GLY A 69 -10.59 -7.97 2.96
CA GLY A 69 -12.02 -7.72 2.92
C GLY A 69 -12.41 -6.46 2.16
N VAL A 70 -11.70 -6.11 1.09
CA VAL A 70 -12.09 -5.04 0.18
C VAL A 70 -12.11 -5.55 -1.25
N SER A 71 -13.27 -5.65 -1.84
CA SER A 71 -13.43 -6.00 -3.26
C SER A 71 -13.36 -4.79 -4.15
N SER A 72 -12.78 -4.94 -5.35
CA SER A 72 -12.58 -3.92 -6.36
C SER A 72 -13.34 -4.25 -7.63
N LEU A 73 -14.33 -3.43 -7.98
CA LEU A 73 -15.10 -3.57 -9.21
C LEU A 73 -14.69 -2.51 -10.21
N PHE A 74 -13.93 -2.93 -11.22
CA PHE A 74 -13.44 -2.05 -12.28
C PHE A 74 -14.52 -1.76 -13.32
N SER A 75 -14.58 -0.51 -13.77
CA SER A 75 -15.42 -0.02 -14.87
C SER A 75 -14.61 0.89 -15.80
N GLN A 76 -15.23 1.39 -16.86
CA GLN A 76 -14.60 2.40 -17.72
C GLN A 76 -14.47 3.76 -17.04
N GLU A 77 -15.26 4.04 -16.02
CA GLU A 77 -15.31 5.33 -15.32
C GLU A 77 -14.40 5.35 -14.08
N GLY A 78 -13.98 4.19 -13.58
CA GLY A 78 -13.17 4.07 -12.36
C GLY A 78 -13.36 2.73 -11.65
N ILE A 79 -13.11 2.75 -10.34
CA ILE A 79 -13.22 1.57 -9.48
C ILE A 79 -14.25 1.83 -8.39
N LYS A 80 -15.09 0.83 -8.13
CA LYS A 80 -15.95 0.79 -6.96
C LYS A 80 -15.36 -0.18 -5.94
N LEU A 81 -15.05 0.33 -4.75
CA LEU A 81 -14.63 -0.46 -3.60
C LEU A 81 -15.85 -0.86 -2.79
N ARG A 82 -15.91 -2.10 -2.36
CA ARG A 82 -16.93 -2.60 -1.45
C ARG A 82 -16.31 -3.38 -0.31
N LYS A 83 -16.86 -3.20 0.89
CA LYS A 83 -16.54 -4.04 2.04
C LYS A 83 -17.00 -5.46 1.76
N SER A 84 -16.14 -6.42 2.11
CA SER A 84 -16.41 -7.86 2.12
C SER A 84 -15.75 -8.48 3.36
N ASP A 85 -15.93 -9.77 3.56
CA ASP A 85 -15.31 -10.47 4.68
C ASP A 85 -13.81 -10.66 4.44
N LYS A 86 -13.03 -10.54 5.53
CA LYS A 86 -11.62 -10.91 5.55
C LYS A 86 -11.48 -12.42 5.39
N THR A 87 -10.57 -12.86 4.50
CA THR A 87 -10.42 -14.27 4.13
C THR A 87 -9.20 -14.96 4.74
N ILE A 88 -8.34 -14.22 5.45
CA ILE A 88 -7.07 -14.71 6.00
C ILE A 88 -6.95 -14.43 7.50
N SER A 89 -6.16 -15.25 8.20
CA SER A 89 -5.82 -15.09 9.62
C SER A 89 -4.38 -14.65 9.87
N LEU A 90 -3.54 -14.72 8.87
CA LEU A 90 -2.16 -14.21 8.83
C LEU A 90 -1.89 -13.65 7.44
N TYR A 91 -1.25 -12.49 7.34
CA TYR A 91 -0.91 -11.89 6.05
C TYR A 91 0.60 -11.87 5.82
N GLU A 92 1.08 -12.75 4.96
CA GLU A 92 2.47 -12.77 4.50
C GLU A 92 2.55 -12.25 3.07
N GLN A 93 3.40 -11.23 2.82
CA GLN A 93 3.53 -10.61 1.50
C GLN A 93 4.94 -10.08 1.26
N ASP A 94 5.46 -10.31 0.06
CA ASP A 94 6.64 -9.61 -0.46
C ASP A 94 6.21 -8.33 -1.17
N LEU A 95 6.69 -7.19 -0.69
CA LEU A 95 6.40 -5.85 -1.18
C LEU A 95 7.58 -5.23 -1.94
N SER A 96 8.55 -6.03 -2.39
CA SER A 96 9.74 -5.54 -3.12
C SER A 96 9.41 -4.69 -4.33
N GLU A 97 8.29 -4.97 -5.01
CA GLU A 97 7.83 -4.21 -6.18
C GLU A 97 6.92 -3.02 -5.84
N GLN A 98 6.32 -3.01 -4.63
CA GLN A 98 5.40 -1.95 -4.14
C GLN A 98 5.70 -1.59 -2.69
N PRO A 99 6.94 -1.21 -2.33
CA PRO A 99 7.30 -0.95 -0.93
C PRO A 99 6.53 0.23 -0.34
N ASP A 100 6.10 1.18 -1.15
CA ASP A 100 5.37 2.36 -0.71
C ASP A 100 3.94 2.04 -0.22
N LEU A 101 3.39 0.86 -0.55
CA LEU A 101 2.12 0.38 -0.01
C LEU A 101 2.22 -0.23 1.40
N ALA A 102 3.45 -0.45 1.89
CA ALA A 102 3.65 -1.09 3.19
C ALA A 102 3.02 -0.30 4.33
N GLN A 103 3.09 1.05 4.31
CA GLN A 103 2.54 1.87 5.38
C GLN A 103 1.03 1.64 5.53
N THR A 104 0.29 1.73 4.43
CA THR A 104 -1.16 1.51 4.42
C THR A 104 -1.51 0.08 4.87
N LEU A 105 -0.79 -0.92 4.35
CA LEU A 105 -1.03 -2.33 4.72
C LEU A 105 -0.73 -2.60 6.20
N VAL A 106 0.37 -2.09 6.74
CA VAL A 106 0.76 -2.25 8.15
C VAL A 106 -0.28 -1.66 9.08
N VAL A 107 -0.69 -0.41 8.83
CA VAL A 107 -1.70 0.28 9.64
C VAL A 107 -3.03 -0.47 9.56
N THR A 108 -3.47 -0.84 8.35
CA THR A 108 -4.71 -1.62 8.17
C THR A 108 -4.66 -2.92 8.97
N CYS A 109 -3.59 -3.71 8.83
CA CYS A 109 -3.46 -5.00 9.52
C CYS A 109 -3.50 -4.84 11.04
N CYS A 110 -2.79 -3.85 11.60
CA CYS A 110 -2.85 -3.55 13.03
C CYS A 110 -4.28 -3.23 13.47
N LEU A 111 -4.96 -2.32 12.78
CA LEU A 111 -6.28 -1.84 13.18
C LEU A 111 -7.40 -2.88 13.02
N ILE A 112 -7.28 -3.82 12.06
CA ILE A 112 -8.23 -4.95 11.94
C ILE A 112 -7.84 -6.18 12.77
N GLY A 113 -6.75 -6.09 13.56
CA GLY A 113 -6.28 -7.17 14.41
C GLY A 113 -5.77 -8.39 13.63
N LEU A 114 -5.11 -8.17 12.49
CA LEU A 114 -4.58 -9.23 11.63
C LEU A 114 -3.06 -9.29 11.75
N PRO A 115 -2.48 -10.40 12.30
CA PRO A 115 -1.05 -10.63 12.26
C PRO A 115 -0.49 -10.59 10.84
N PHE A 116 0.73 -10.07 10.68
CA PHE A 116 1.34 -9.97 9.37
C PHE A 116 2.85 -10.12 9.39
N LYS A 117 3.41 -10.45 8.21
CA LYS A 117 4.84 -10.43 7.92
C LYS A 117 5.08 -9.93 6.51
N PHE A 118 5.60 -8.71 6.39
CA PHE A 118 5.93 -8.08 5.11
C PHE A 118 7.44 -8.06 4.91
N THR A 119 7.87 -8.45 3.70
CA THR A 119 9.28 -8.47 3.27
C THR A 119 9.49 -7.52 2.09
N GLY A 120 10.75 -7.36 1.64
CA GLY A 120 11.05 -6.49 0.51
C GLY A 120 11.09 -5.01 0.85
N LEU A 121 11.23 -4.64 2.13
CA LEU A 121 11.07 -3.27 2.65
C LEU A 121 12.37 -2.47 2.78
N GLN A 122 13.50 -2.99 2.27
CA GLN A 122 14.83 -2.37 2.44
C GLN A 122 14.91 -0.92 1.94
N THR A 123 14.14 -0.56 0.91
CA THR A 123 14.13 0.79 0.37
C THR A 123 13.43 1.81 1.26
N LEU A 124 12.57 1.38 2.18
CA LEU A 124 11.82 2.27 3.08
C LEU A 124 12.71 2.95 4.13
N LYS A 125 13.89 2.39 4.41
CA LYS A 125 14.87 2.98 5.34
C LYS A 125 15.62 4.17 4.78
N ILE A 126 15.63 4.34 3.45
CA ILE A 126 16.41 5.35 2.72
C ILE A 126 15.52 6.31 1.93
N LYS A 127 14.26 6.45 2.32
CA LYS A 127 13.33 7.47 1.77
C LYS A 127 13.60 8.83 2.44
N GLU A 128 12.64 9.74 2.43
CA GLU A 128 12.71 11.06 3.08
C GLU A 128 12.93 10.93 4.61
N THR A 129 12.48 9.84 5.18
CA THR A 129 12.70 9.40 6.56
C THR A 129 12.82 7.87 6.58
N ASP A 130 13.34 7.29 7.65
CA ASP A 130 13.22 5.86 7.91
C ASP A 130 11.75 5.52 8.25
N ARG A 131 10.99 5.13 7.21
CA ARG A 131 9.55 4.86 7.32
C ARG A 131 9.25 3.64 8.19
N ILE A 132 10.18 2.68 8.31
CA ILE A 132 10.02 1.51 9.19
C ILE A 132 10.08 1.96 10.64
N SER A 133 11.08 2.74 11.00
CA SER A 133 11.23 3.30 12.35
C SER A 133 10.05 4.23 12.70
N ALA A 134 9.57 5.02 11.74
CA ALA A 134 8.40 5.87 11.95
C ALA A 134 7.15 5.04 12.27
N LEU A 135 6.85 3.99 11.49
CA LEU A 135 5.73 3.09 11.76
C LEU A 135 5.82 2.44 13.16
N GLN A 136 7.01 1.94 13.53
CA GLN A 136 7.22 1.35 14.86
C GLN A 136 6.96 2.37 15.99
N ASN A 137 7.49 3.59 15.84
CA ASN A 137 7.38 4.63 16.85
C ASN A 137 5.93 5.14 17.01
N GLU A 138 5.17 5.20 15.93
CA GLU A 138 3.78 5.66 15.98
C GLU A 138 2.83 4.56 16.44
N LEU A 139 2.95 3.36 15.89
CA LEU A 139 2.04 2.26 16.21
C LEU A 139 2.23 1.71 17.64
N ILE A 140 3.43 1.81 18.22
CA ILE A 140 3.62 1.43 19.63
C ILE A 140 2.85 2.36 20.57
N LYS A 141 2.62 3.62 20.20
CA LYS A 141 1.77 4.54 20.98
C LYS A 141 0.31 4.07 21.05
N LEU A 142 -0.14 3.36 20.02
CA LEU A 142 -1.47 2.77 19.90
C LEU A 142 -1.56 1.34 20.45
N GLY A 143 -0.45 0.78 20.94
CA GLY A 143 -0.41 -0.55 21.53
C GLY A 143 0.07 -1.66 20.60
N TYR A 144 0.54 -1.34 19.39
CA TYR A 144 1.05 -2.32 18.42
C TYR A 144 2.57 -2.35 18.46
N LYS A 145 3.16 -3.46 18.93
CA LYS A 145 4.62 -3.63 19.02
C LYS A 145 5.12 -4.37 17.78
N LEU A 146 5.59 -3.62 16.79
CA LEU A 146 6.12 -4.20 15.56
C LEU A 146 7.58 -4.67 15.73
N ILE A 147 7.91 -5.78 15.09
CA ILE A 147 9.25 -6.34 15.00
C ILE A 147 9.79 -6.06 13.59
N SER A 148 10.98 -5.47 13.49
CA SER A 148 11.62 -5.17 12.21
C SER A 148 12.97 -5.83 12.05
N SER A 149 13.33 -6.09 10.78
CA SER A 149 14.68 -6.43 10.35
C SER A 149 15.15 -5.43 9.29
N ASP A 150 16.28 -5.71 8.64
CA ASP A 150 16.74 -4.87 7.53
C ASP A 150 15.82 -4.89 6.30
N LYS A 151 15.00 -5.92 6.17
CA LYS A 151 14.19 -6.17 4.96
C LYS A 151 12.72 -6.46 5.26
N SER A 152 12.31 -6.53 6.54
CA SER A 152 10.98 -6.95 6.92
C SER A 152 10.40 -6.14 8.08
N LEU A 153 9.08 -6.16 8.17
CA LEU A 153 8.29 -5.67 9.28
C LEU A 153 7.21 -6.70 9.57
N GLU A 154 7.02 -7.04 10.86
CA GLU A 154 6.05 -8.05 11.27
C GLU A 154 5.38 -7.67 12.59
N TRP A 155 4.18 -8.18 12.76
CA TRP A 155 3.41 -8.13 13.99
C TRP A 155 2.71 -9.47 14.20
N ASP A 156 2.86 -10.02 15.41
CA ASP A 156 2.34 -11.34 15.79
C ASP A 156 0.87 -11.34 16.26
N GLY A 157 0.25 -10.16 16.36
CA GLY A 157 -1.11 -10.00 16.86
C GLY A 157 -1.19 -9.64 18.34
N GLU A 158 -0.06 -9.63 19.07
CA GLU A 158 -0.05 -9.24 20.46
C GLU A 158 -0.08 -7.71 20.63
N SER A 159 -0.97 -7.23 21.49
CA SER A 159 -1.11 -5.81 21.82
C SER A 159 -0.62 -5.53 23.22
N ILE A 160 0.00 -4.39 23.40
CA ILE A 160 0.38 -3.82 24.71
C ILE A 160 -0.58 -2.71 25.11
N THR A 161 -0.50 -2.24 26.35
CA THR A 161 -1.34 -1.12 26.81
C THR A 161 -1.01 0.14 26.00
N PRO A 162 -1.98 0.75 25.30
CA PRO A 162 -1.77 1.99 24.56
C PRO A 162 -1.40 3.15 25.49
N LYS A 163 -0.74 4.17 24.95
CA LYS A 163 -0.54 5.44 25.66
C LYS A 163 -1.88 6.14 25.87
N VAL A 164 -2.01 6.83 26.99
CA VAL A 164 -3.18 7.70 27.24
C VAL A 164 -3.04 8.93 26.34
N ALA A 165 -4.08 9.22 25.55
CA ALA A 165 -4.13 10.33 24.59
C ALA A 165 -2.86 10.40 23.70
N PRO A 166 -2.58 9.39 22.87
CA PRO A 166 -1.39 9.36 22.03
C PRO A 166 -1.45 10.48 20.99
N VAL A 167 -0.33 11.16 20.79
CA VAL A 167 -0.13 12.12 19.69
C VAL A 167 0.64 11.40 18.59
N ILE A 168 0.05 11.31 17.41
CA ILE A 168 0.69 10.80 16.18
C ILE A 168 1.37 11.97 15.47
N GLU A 169 2.62 11.81 15.08
CA GLU A 169 3.50 12.85 14.49
C GLU A 169 3.83 12.56 13.01
#